data_2cc2e50d865a0079e1e23e58cae273e0
#
_entry.id   2cc2e50d865a0079e1e23e58cae273e0
#
_cell.length_a   1.000
_cell.length_b   1.000
_cell.length_c   1.000
_cell.angle_alpha   90.00
_cell.angle_beta   90.00
_cell.angle_gamma   90.00
#
_symmetry.space_group_name_H-M   'P 1'
#
loop_
_entity.id
_entity.type
_entity.pdbx_description
1 polymer ?
#
loop_
_entity_poly.entity_id
_entity_poly.type
_entity_poly.pdbx_seq_one_letter_code
_entity_poly.pdbx_strand_id
1 'polypeptide(L)'
;MPLFLYLLEPWFIANRILNCRSDCKKESLPESIKTACPMVMKELLERFEKKSPEIVFHWNDPETEAEGWTVINSLRGGAAGGGTRMREGLDMNEGLSLAKTMEGKFTVSGPPIGGAKSGINFNPEDPRKKGVLERWYRAVAPLLKSYYGTGGDLNVDEIHEVIPITEDAGVWHPQEGVFNGHFRPTEADKINRIGQLRMGVIKVLESSEYSPDPSRKYTVADMITGFGVAEAVRHYYDIHNSSVVGKRAIVQGFGNVGAAAAFYLSKMGAKVVGIIDRHGGVVKEEGFNFEEIKTFFSKKKGNALIADNMIPFSEINKDIWDIPAEIFAPCAASRLITKEQITRLIDTGLEVISCGANVPFADTEIFFGPIMEYTDQRVSLLPDFVSNCGMARVFAYFMEGRVSMEDQAIFNDTSEVIRKAILNIFKQNPSKKNLSRTAFEIALKQLV
;
A
#
# COMPACT_ATOMS: atom_id res chain seq x y z
N MET A 1 35.34 24.86 42.62
CA MET A 1 34.91 23.51 42.95
C MET A 1 34.09 23.01 41.76
N PRO A 2 34.57 22.02 41.01
CA PRO A 2 33.92 21.56 39.78
C PRO A 2 32.94 20.39 40.03
N LEU A 3 31.79 20.46 39.37
CA LEU A 3 30.85 19.34 39.24
C LEU A 3 31.43 18.26 38.32
N PHE A 4 31.49 17.05 38.79
CA PHE A 4 31.78 15.84 37.97
C PHE A 4 30.49 15.34 37.29
N LEU A 5 30.46 15.40 35.94
CA LEU A 5 29.55 14.63 35.13
C LEU A 5 30.09 13.20 34.98
N TYR A 6 29.33 12.21 35.42
CA TYR A 6 29.56 10.81 35.07
C TYR A 6 28.88 10.49 33.74
N LEU A 7 29.70 10.35 32.69
CA LEU A 7 29.32 9.67 31.44
C LEU A 7 29.45 8.16 31.66
N LEU A 8 28.34 7.46 31.74
CA LEU A 8 28.31 5.99 31.69
C LEU A 8 28.29 5.55 30.23
N GLU A 9 29.31 4.78 29.83
CA GLU A 9 29.56 4.29 28.48
C GLU A 9 28.49 3.28 28.01
N PRO A 10 28.17 3.26 26.71
CA PRO A 10 27.17 2.35 26.10
C PRO A 10 27.58 0.87 26.06
N TRP A 11 28.78 0.52 26.48
CA TRP A 11 29.37 -0.81 26.32
C TRP A 11 28.82 -1.90 27.24
N PHE A 12 28.20 -1.55 28.34
CA PHE A 12 27.68 -2.53 29.31
C PHE A 12 26.33 -3.13 28.97
N ILE A 13 25.61 -2.52 28.04
CA ILE A 13 24.24 -3.01 27.64
C ILE A 13 24.30 -4.09 26.55
N ALA A 14 25.33 -4.05 25.68
CA ALA A 14 25.44 -4.99 24.55
C ALA A 14 25.78 -6.43 24.96
N ASN A 15 26.46 -6.68 26.07
CA ASN A 15 26.92 -8.00 26.46
C ASN A 15 25.91 -8.84 27.28
N ARG A 16 24.76 -8.27 27.68
CA ARG A 16 23.71 -9.02 28.39
C ARG A 16 22.62 -9.59 27.48
N ILE A 17 22.60 -9.22 26.21
CA ILE A 17 21.57 -9.65 25.23
C ILE A 17 21.91 -11.00 24.58
N LEU A 18 23.16 -11.46 24.66
CA LEU A 18 23.62 -12.67 23.95
C LEU A 18 23.37 -14.01 24.66
N ASN A 19 22.85 -14.04 25.90
CA ASN A 19 22.67 -15.24 26.69
C ASN A 19 21.24 -15.56 27.12
N CYS A 20 20.22 -15.10 26.43
CA CYS A 20 18.84 -15.52 26.71
C CYS A 20 18.46 -16.76 25.89
N ARG A 21 18.93 -17.92 26.31
CA ARG A 21 18.39 -19.23 25.91
C ARG A 21 17.47 -19.73 27.01
N SER A 22 16.24 -20.11 26.62
CA SER A 22 15.22 -20.89 27.32
C SER A 22 14.95 -20.52 28.81
N ASP A 23 13.70 -20.25 29.11
CA ASP A 23 13.12 -20.02 30.44
C ASP A 23 13.12 -18.57 30.97
N CYS A 24 12.47 -17.66 30.23
CA CYS A 24 12.06 -16.37 30.82
C CYS A 24 10.68 -16.48 31.49
N LYS A 25 10.65 -16.51 32.81
CA LYS A 25 9.44 -16.20 33.59
C LYS A 25 9.04 -14.75 33.36
N LYS A 26 7.79 -14.52 32.96
CA LYS A 26 7.23 -13.23 32.45
C LYS A 26 7.22 -12.05 33.43
N GLU A 27 7.63 -12.18 34.69
CA GLU A 27 7.28 -11.21 35.74
C GLU A 27 8.39 -10.25 36.19
N SER A 28 9.60 -10.31 35.67
CA SER A 28 10.73 -9.54 36.22
C SER A 28 11.55 -8.67 35.28
N LEU A 29 11.09 -8.39 34.07
CA LEU A 29 11.83 -7.55 33.11
C LEU A 29 11.29 -6.11 33.11
N PRO A 30 12.18 -5.07 33.11
CA PRO A 30 11.76 -3.69 32.93
C PRO A 30 10.98 -3.50 31.63
N GLU A 31 9.98 -2.59 31.61
CA GLU A 31 9.13 -2.33 30.44
C GLU A 31 9.93 -2.00 29.17
N SER A 32 11.09 -1.34 29.29
CA SER A 32 11.99 -1.04 28.19
C SER A 32 12.62 -2.27 27.51
N ILE A 33 12.65 -3.44 28.18
CA ILE A 33 13.20 -4.70 27.65
C ILE A 33 12.07 -5.58 27.06
N LYS A 34 10.83 -5.41 27.52
CA LYS A 34 9.66 -6.12 26.98
C LYS A 34 9.38 -5.79 25.51
N THR A 35 9.85 -4.64 25.01
CA THR A 35 9.65 -4.19 23.62
C THR A 35 10.57 -4.86 22.60
N ALA A 36 11.55 -5.66 23.01
CA ALA A 36 12.54 -6.29 22.13
C ALA A 36 12.30 -7.81 21.89
N CYS A 37 11.18 -8.37 22.41
CA CYS A 37 10.94 -9.81 22.29
C CYS A 37 10.10 -10.13 21.04
N PRO A 38 10.49 -11.12 20.20
CA PRO A 38 9.72 -11.56 19.02
C PRO A 38 8.26 -11.95 19.32
N MET A 39 7.95 -12.30 20.58
CA MET A 39 6.58 -12.60 21.02
C MET A 39 5.65 -11.38 21.00
N VAL A 40 6.17 -10.16 21.15
CA VAL A 40 5.33 -8.94 21.26
C VAL A 40 4.57 -8.67 19.96
N MET A 41 5.21 -8.78 18.79
CA MET A 41 4.53 -8.53 17.50
C MET A 41 3.41 -9.55 17.27
N LYS A 42 3.64 -10.84 17.51
CA LYS A 42 2.63 -11.87 17.35
C LYS A 42 1.44 -11.66 18.30
N GLU A 43 1.67 -11.31 19.56
CA GLU A 43 0.61 -10.99 20.52
C GLU A 43 -0.21 -9.76 20.10
N LEU A 44 0.45 -8.69 19.63
CA LEU A 44 -0.23 -7.50 19.12
C LEU A 44 -1.04 -7.80 17.86
N LEU A 45 -0.47 -8.60 16.94
CA LEU A 45 -1.14 -9.01 15.72
C LEU A 45 -2.38 -9.86 16.03
N GLU A 46 -2.26 -10.87 16.88
CA GLU A 46 -3.40 -11.68 17.31
C GLU A 46 -4.51 -10.85 17.96
N ARG A 47 -4.15 -9.89 18.79
CA ARG A 47 -5.13 -8.97 19.41
C ARG A 47 -5.83 -8.13 18.36
N PHE A 48 -5.09 -7.59 17.40
CA PHE A 48 -5.64 -6.79 16.30
C PHE A 48 -6.52 -7.63 15.36
N GLU A 49 -6.08 -8.84 15.00
CA GLU A 49 -6.84 -9.76 14.15
C GLU A 49 -8.13 -10.26 14.80
N LYS A 50 -8.09 -10.54 16.11
CA LYS A 50 -9.27 -10.98 16.89
C LYS A 50 -10.23 -9.84 17.22
N LYS A 51 -9.83 -8.57 17.06
CA LYS A 51 -10.70 -7.42 17.32
C LYS A 51 -11.88 -7.46 16.34
N SER A 52 -13.10 -7.50 16.88
CA SER A 52 -14.31 -7.38 16.09
C SER A 52 -14.41 -5.99 15.45
N PRO A 53 -14.97 -5.86 14.25
CA PRO A 53 -15.25 -4.55 13.67
C PRO A 53 -16.25 -3.77 14.52
N GLU A 54 -16.09 -2.46 14.59
CA GLU A 54 -17.03 -1.62 15.35
C GLU A 54 -18.39 -1.50 14.66
N ILE A 55 -18.39 -1.51 13.30
CA ILE A 55 -19.63 -1.41 12.53
C ILE A 55 -19.55 -2.37 11.33
N VAL A 56 -20.65 -3.09 11.11
CA VAL A 56 -20.90 -3.83 9.88
C VAL A 56 -22.24 -3.38 9.32
N PHE A 57 -22.22 -2.78 8.13
CA PHE A 57 -23.42 -2.48 7.36
C PHE A 57 -23.56 -3.57 6.29
N HIS A 58 -24.73 -4.20 6.23
CA HIS A 58 -25.06 -5.25 5.28
C HIS A 58 -26.26 -4.82 4.42
N TRP A 59 -26.18 -5.05 3.14
CA TRP A 59 -27.18 -4.63 2.17
C TRP A 59 -27.43 -5.73 1.14
N ASN A 60 -28.72 -5.93 0.81
CA ASN A 60 -29.16 -6.76 -0.30
C ASN A 60 -29.82 -5.86 -1.34
N ASP A 61 -29.44 -6.03 -2.60
CA ASP A 61 -30.03 -5.27 -3.68
C ASP A 61 -31.48 -5.69 -3.92
N PRO A 62 -32.45 -4.74 -3.91
CA PRO A 62 -33.87 -5.09 -4.15
C PRO A 62 -34.19 -5.51 -5.59
N GLU A 63 -33.28 -5.31 -6.55
CA GLU A 63 -33.53 -5.54 -7.97
C GLU A 63 -32.68 -6.66 -8.58
N THR A 64 -31.59 -7.05 -7.89
CA THR A 64 -30.66 -8.09 -8.37
C THR A 64 -30.24 -9.01 -7.24
N GLU A 65 -29.42 -10.01 -7.55
CA GLU A 65 -28.75 -10.90 -6.58
C GLU A 65 -27.56 -10.26 -5.86
N ALA A 66 -27.28 -8.98 -6.10
CA ALA A 66 -26.14 -8.32 -5.48
C ALA A 66 -26.30 -8.18 -3.96
N GLU A 67 -25.23 -8.47 -3.25
CA GLU A 67 -25.11 -8.34 -1.81
C GLU A 67 -23.88 -7.48 -1.47
N GLY A 68 -23.99 -6.59 -0.49
CA GLY A 68 -22.91 -5.66 -0.18
C GLY A 68 -22.68 -5.47 1.32
N TRP A 69 -21.43 -5.23 1.68
CA TRP A 69 -21.00 -4.93 3.06
C TRP A 69 -20.12 -3.69 3.11
N THR A 70 -20.33 -2.85 4.13
CA THR A 70 -19.31 -1.91 4.60
C THR A 70 -18.85 -2.38 5.97
N VAL A 71 -17.59 -2.76 6.07
CA VAL A 71 -16.96 -3.18 7.33
C VAL A 71 -16.07 -2.05 7.82
N ILE A 72 -16.36 -1.51 9.01
CA ILE A 72 -15.56 -0.49 9.69
C ILE A 72 -14.87 -1.16 10.86
N ASN A 73 -13.54 -1.35 10.76
CA ASN A 73 -12.76 -2.00 11.81
C ASN A 73 -12.71 -1.16 13.09
N SER A 74 -12.52 0.16 12.95
CA SER A 74 -12.62 1.11 14.05
C SER A 74 -12.97 2.51 13.55
N LEU A 75 -13.49 3.35 14.46
CA LEU A 75 -13.66 4.78 14.26
C LEU A 75 -12.53 5.58 14.93
N ARG A 76 -11.31 5.08 14.87
CA ARG A 76 -10.14 5.77 15.38
C ARG A 76 -10.08 7.20 14.82
N GLY A 77 -9.84 8.20 15.67
CA GLY A 77 -9.82 9.58 15.24
C GLY A 77 -11.16 10.16 14.78
N GLY A 78 -12.28 9.42 14.94
CA GLY A 78 -13.64 9.87 14.63
C GLY A 78 -14.14 9.53 13.23
N ALA A 79 -13.33 8.85 12.40
CA ALA A 79 -13.71 8.43 11.07
C ALA A 79 -13.01 7.12 10.67
N ALA A 80 -13.44 6.55 9.54
CA ALA A 80 -12.80 5.40 8.92
C ALA A 80 -12.74 5.58 7.39
N GLY A 81 -11.72 4.98 6.76
CA GLY A 81 -11.54 5.07 5.31
C GLY A 81 -11.22 3.73 4.65
N GLY A 82 -11.62 3.61 3.39
CA GLY A 82 -11.30 2.44 2.55
C GLY A 82 -12.22 2.31 1.35
N GLY A 83 -11.66 1.87 0.21
CA GLY A 83 -12.37 1.85 -1.07
C GLY A 83 -13.48 0.80 -1.16
N THR A 84 -14.29 0.92 -2.20
CA THR A 84 -15.35 -0.02 -2.59
C THR A 84 -14.83 -0.92 -3.70
N ARG A 85 -14.97 -2.25 -3.55
CA ARG A 85 -14.66 -3.23 -4.60
C ARG A 85 -15.88 -4.06 -4.99
N MET A 86 -15.83 -4.60 -6.21
CA MET A 86 -16.87 -5.51 -6.69
C MET A 86 -16.23 -6.75 -7.32
N ARG A 87 -16.68 -7.94 -6.90
CA ARG A 87 -16.38 -9.21 -7.55
C ARG A 87 -17.34 -10.30 -7.08
N GLU A 88 -17.53 -11.33 -7.91
CA GLU A 88 -18.26 -12.54 -7.51
C GLU A 88 -17.55 -13.28 -6.38
N GLY A 89 -18.33 -13.81 -5.44
CA GLY A 89 -17.87 -14.57 -4.29
C GLY A 89 -17.17 -13.72 -3.21
N LEU A 90 -17.33 -12.40 -3.25
CA LEU A 90 -16.89 -11.52 -2.17
C LEU A 90 -17.79 -11.72 -0.95
N ASP A 91 -17.20 -11.74 0.25
CA ASP A 91 -17.93 -11.87 1.50
C ASP A 91 -17.49 -10.83 2.55
N MET A 92 -18.18 -10.83 3.68
CA MET A 92 -17.88 -9.94 4.81
C MET A 92 -16.46 -10.15 5.37
N ASN A 93 -15.94 -11.39 5.35
CA ASN A 93 -14.62 -11.69 5.92
C ASN A 93 -13.50 -11.08 5.07
N GLU A 94 -13.66 -11.09 3.74
CA GLU A 94 -12.75 -10.36 2.86
C GLU A 94 -12.80 -8.85 3.16
N GLY A 95 -14.01 -8.29 3.33
CA GLY A 95 -14.20 -6.90 3.74
C GLY A 95 -13.49 -6.58 5.06
N LEU A 96 -13.60 -7.44 6.06
CA LEU A 96 -12.93 -7.28 7.36
C LEU A 96 -11.40 -7.31 7.23
N SER A 97 -10.87 -8.28 6.49
CA SER A 97 -9.43 -8.39 6.23
C SER A 97 -8.87 -7.11 5.62
N LEU A 98 -9.56 -6.59 4.61
CA LEU A 98 -9.16 -5.37 3.92
C LEU A 98 -9.36 -4.10 4.75
N ALA A 99 -10.40 -4.03 5.58
CA ALA A 99 -10.60 -2.92 6.52
C ALA A 99 -9.43 -2.83 7.51
N LYS A 100 -8.97 -3.96 8.04
CA LYS A 100 -7.79 -4.04 8.92
C LYS A 100 -6.52 -3.61 8.18
N THR A 101 -6.34 -4.03 6.94
CA THR A 101 -5.22 -3.60 6.08
C THR A 101 -5.21 -2.08 5.87
N MET A 102 -6.38 -1.48 5.62
CA MET A 102 -6.49 -0.03 5.49
C MET A 102 -6.14 0.71 6.78
N GLU A 103 -6.54 0.18 7.95
CA GLU A 103 -6.18 0.79 9.22
C GLU A 103 -4.67 0.77 9.47
N GLY A 104 -3.99 -0.33 9.12
CA GLY A 104 -2.53 -0.39 9.09
C GLY A 104 -1.91 0.68 8.18
N LYS A 105 -2.46 0.86 6.98
CA LYS A 105 -1.99 1.87 6.02
C LYS A 105 -2.09 3.29 6.56
N PHE A 106 -3.17 3.65 7.25
CA PHE A 106 -3.35 4.97 7.85
C PHE A 106 -2.40 5.28 9.02
N THR A 107 -1.67 4.30 9.54
CA THR A 107 -0.58 4.58 10.51
C THR A 107 0.63 5.22 9.83
N VAL A 108 0.75 5.09 8.51
CA VAL A 108 1.84 5.65 7.69
C VAL A 108 1.34 6.84 6.88
N SER A 109 0.29 6.67 6.08
CA SER A 109 -0.19 7.70 5.15
C SER A 109 -0.92 8.85 5.83
N GLY A 110 -1.50 8.62 7.03
CA GLY A 110 -2.51 9.50 7.60
C GLY A 110 -3.81 9.56 6.75
N PRO A 111 -4.80 10.34 7.19
CA PRO A 111 -4.91 10.84 8.55
C PRO A 111 -5.04 9.69 9.57
N PRO A 112 -4.86 9.91 10.89
CA PRO A 112 -4.89 8.86 11.91
C PRO A 112 -6.34 8.40 12.21
N ILE A 113 -6.98 7.78 11.22
CA ILE A 113 -8.35 7.28 11.25
C ILE A 113 -8.40 5.76 11.28
N GLY A 114 -9.59 5.21 11.50
CA GLY A 114 -9.85 3.78 11.44
C GLY A 114 -9.87 3.25 10.00
N GLY A 115 -9.72 1.95 9.86
CA GLY A 115 -9.83 1.27 8.58
C GLY A 115 -11.26 0.83 8.29
N ALA A 116 -11.66 0.96 7.04
CA ALA A 116 -12.92 0.45 6.53
C ALA A 116 -12.73 -0.21 5.16
N LYS A 117 -13.72 -0.96 4.73
CA LYS A 117 -13.81 -1.50 3.36
C LYS A 117 -15.26 -1.75 2.99
N SER A 118 -15.61 -1.32 1.78
CA SER A 118 -16.84 -1.75 1.14
C SER A 118 -16.57 -2.84 0.12
N GLY A 119 -17.47 -3.81 0.04
CA GLY A 119 -17.43 -4.89 -0.93
C GLY A 119 -18.82 -5.23 -1.42
N ILE A 120 -18.94 -5.48 -2.74
CA ILE A 120 -20.18 -5.89 -3.38
C ILE A 120 -19.92 -7.24 -4.07
N ASN A 121 -20.67 -8.25 -3.66
CA ASN A 121 -20.73 -9.56 -4.33
C ASN A 121 -21.63 -9.45 -5.55
N PHE A 122 -21.03 -9.21 -6.70
CA PHE A 122 -21.72 -9.12 -7.99
C PHE A 122 -20.71 -9.24 -9.14
N ASN A 123 -21.16 -9.73 -10.29
CA ASN A 123 -20.32 -9.80 -11.49
C ASN A 123 -20.02 -8.39 -12.03
N PRO A 124 -18.76 -7.93 -12.04
CA PRO A 124 -18.42 -6.58 -12.53
C PRO A 124 -18.62 -6.38 -14.03
N GLU A 125 -18.76 -7.46 -14.81
CA GLU A 125 -19.01 -7.41 -16.25
C GLU A 125 -20.53 -7.45 -16.58
N ASP A 126 -21.38 -7.58 -15.56
CA ASP A 126 -22.84 -7.60 -15.77
C ASP A 126 -23.33 -6.20 -16.19
N PRO A 127 -24.17 -6.10 -17.25
CA PRO A 127 -24.71 -4.81 -17.70
C PRO A 127 -25.55 -4.07 -16.65
N ARG A 128 -26.03 -4.75 -15.60
CA ARG A 128 -26.75 -4.15 -14.47
C ARG A 128 -25.84 -3.49 -13.42
N LYS A 129 -24.50 -3.64 -13.53
CA LYS A 129 -23.51 -3.12 -12.59
C LYS A 129 -23.76 -1.68 -12.18
N LYS A 130 -24.03 -0.79 -13.16
CA LYS A 130 -24.27 0.62 -12.88
C LYS A 130 -25.43 0.84 -11.92
N GLY A 131 -26.57 0.18 -12.16
CA GLY A 131 -27.75 0.27 -11.30
C GLY A 131 -27.48 -0.27 -9.88
N VAL A 132 -26.72 -1.38 -9.77
CA VAL A 132 -26.29 -1.93 -8.47
C VAL A 132 -25.45 -0.89 -7.71
N LEU A 133 -24.47 -0.25 -8.35
CA LEU A 133 -23.63 0.79 -7.72
C LEU A 133 -24.47 2.01 -7.29
N GLU A 134 -25.43 2.46 -8.10
CA GLU A 134 -26.30 3.59 -7.76
C GLU A 134 -27.14 3.29 -6.52
N ARG A 135 -27.74 2.10 -6.41
CA ARG A 135 -28.52 1.69 -5.24
C ARG A 135 -27.65 1.46 -4.00
N TRP A 136 -26.47 0.84 -4.21
CA TRP A 136 -25.47 0.68 -3.15
C TRP A 136 -25.07 2.02 -2.53
N TYR A 137 -24.61 2.99 -3.34
CA TYR A 137 -24.15 4.27 -2.82
C TYR A 137 -25.27 5.11 -2.20
N ARG A 138 -26.50 4.94 -2.67
CA ARG A 138 -27.68 5.55 -2.01
C ARG A 138 -27.93 4.93 -0.64
N ALA A 139 -27.79 3.62 -0.50
CA ALA A 139 -27.96 2.93 0.77
C ALA A 139 -26.87 3.28 1.80
N VAL A 140 -25.62 3.40 1.37
CA VAL A 140 -24.48 3.69 2.26
C VAL A 140 -24.24 5.18 2.49
N ALA A 141 -24.93 6.07 1.77
CA ALA A 141 -24.78 7.52 1.87
C ALA A 141 -24.84 8.09 3.31
N PRO A 142 -25.68 7.61 4.25
CA PRO A 142 -25.65 8.10 5.62
C PRO A 142 -24.29 7.89 6.32
N LEU A 143 -23.61 6.78 6.07
CA LEU A 143 -22.27 6.52 6.60
C LEU A 143 -21.23 7.44 5.95
N LEU A 144 -21.33 7.64 4.62
CA LEU A 144 -20.45 8.51 3.85
C LEU A 144 -20.58 9.98 4.23
N LYS A 145 -21.74 10.40 4.70
CA LYS A 145 -21.95 11.75 5.23
C LYS A 145 -21.45 11.95 6.65
N SER A 146 -21.29 10.87 7.42
CA SER A 146 -21.04 10.97 8.86
C SER A 146 -19.60 10.74 9.27
N TYR A 147 -19.05 9.57 8.91
CA TYR A 147 -17.74 9.12 9.41
C TYR A 147 -17.02 8.12 8.50
N TYR A 148 -17.58 7.74 7.36
CA TYR A 148 -16.95 6.81 6.42
C TYR A 148 -16.52 7.53 5.14
N GLY A 149 -15.27 7.34 4.73
CA GLY A 149 -14.75 7.79 3.45
C GLY A 149 -14.45 6.60 2.54
N THR A 150 -14.93 6.65 1.30
CA THR A 150 -14.69 5.61 0.30
C THR A 150 -13.95 6.14 -0.92
N GLY A 151 -13.52 5.24 -1.79
CA GLY A 151 -12.91 5.50 -3.08
C GLY A 151 -13.05 4.27 -3.97
N GLY A 152 -12.42 4.31 -5.15
CA GLY A 152 -12.35 3.15 -6.04
C GLY A 152 -11.43 2.06 -5.50
N ASP A 153 -11.69 0.82 -5.90
CA ASP A 153 -10.87 -0.35 -5.69
C ASP A 153 -11.14 -1.35 -6.83
N LEU A 154 -10.84 -2.64 -6.64
CA LEU A 154 -10.98 -3.67 -7.66
C LEU A 154 -12.35 -3.61 -8.36
N ASN A 155 -12.34 -3.41 -9.68
CA ASN A 155 -13.51 -3.34 -10.56
C ASN A 155 -14.52 -2.23 -10.23
N VAL A 156 -14.14 -1.22 -9.45
CA VAL A 156 -14.94 0.00 -9.23
C VAL A 156 -14.04 1.21 -9.45
N ASP A 157 -14.39 2.01 -10.46
CA ASP A 157 -13.59 3.16 -10.90
C ASP A 157 -13.85 4.39 -10.04
N GLU A 158 -12.76 5.01 -9.53
CA GLU A 158 -12.85 6.21 -8.68
C GLU A 158 -13.52 7.38 -9.41
N ILE A 159 -13.09 7.63 -10.65
CA ILE A 159 -13.42 8.85 -11.38
C ILE A 159 -14.76 8.73 -12.09
N HIS A 160 -15.02 7.56 -12.71
CA HIS A 160 -16.20 7.37 -13.57
C HIS A 160 -17.39 6.75 -12.84
N GLU A 161 -17.17 6.13 -11.66
CA GLU A 161 -18.23 5.46 -10.92
C GLU A 161 -18.39 6.05 -9.50
N VAL A 162 -17.35 6.00 -8.64
CA VAL A 162 -17.50 6.37 -7.22
C VAL A 162 -17.90 7.83 -7.05
N ILE A 163 -17.11 8.74 -7.59
CA ILE A 163 -17.34 10.18 -7.42
C ILE A 163 -18.72 10.60 -7.94
N PRO A 164 -19.06 10.37 -9.23
CA PRO A 164 -20.34 10.86 -9.74
C PRO A 164 -21.55 10.20 -9.08
N ILE A 165 -21.51 8.88 -8.81
CA ILE A 165 -22.66 8.18 -8.21
C ILE A 165 -22.89 8.61 -6.76
N THR A 166 -21.83 8.82 -5.98
CA THR A 166 -21.98 9.33 -4.60
C THR A 166 -22.49 10.76 -4.57
N GLU A 167 -22.06 11.61 -5.51
CA GLU A 167 -22.58 12.98 -5.66
C GLU A 167 -24.07 13.00 -6.02
N ASP A 168 -24.49 12.12 -6.97
CA ASP A 168 -25.90 11.94 -7.31
C ASP A 168 -26.74 11.40 -6.14
N ALA A 169 -26.11 10.63 -5.22
CA ALA A 169 -26.71 10.19 -3.96
C ALA A 169 -26.76 11.31 -2.89
N GLY A 170 -26.33 12.53 -3.20
CA GLY A 170 -26.35 13.70 -2.34
C GLY A 170 -25.22 13.74 -1.32
N VAL A 171 -24.10 13.05 -1.56
CA VAL A 171 -22.85 13.16 -0.81
C VAL A 171 -21.95 14.17 -1.53
N TRP A 172 -21.38 15.13 -0.84
CA TRP A 172 -20.56 16.17 -1.50
C TRP A 172 -19.28 15.62 -2.13
N HIS A 173 -18.73 14.58 -1.55
CA HIS A 173 -17.57 13.85 -2.05
C HIS A 173 -17.49 12.48 -1.34
N PRO A 174 -16.98 11.41 -1.96
CA PRO A 174 -16.83 10.09 -1.29
C PRO A 174 -16.09 10.14 0.06
N GLN A 175 -15.27 11.17 0.31
CA GLN A 175 -14.53 11.37 1.55
C GLN A 175 -15.24 12.32 2.55
N GLU A 176 -16.48 12.71 2.30
CA GLU A 176 -17.21 13.69 3.16
C GLU A 176 -17.26 13.23 4.63
N GLY A 177 -17.46 11.94 4.89
CA GLY A 177 -17.50 11.40 6.24
C GLY A 177 -16.17 11.54 6.98
N VAL A 178 -15.04 11.52 6.29
CA VAL A 178 -13.72 11.77 6.92
C VAL A 178 -13.61 13.24 7.34
N PHE A 179 -14.09 14.17 6.52
CA PHE A 179 -14.15 15.58 6.89
C PHE A 179 -15.02 15.77 8.13
N ASN A 180 -16.23 15.22 8.14
CA ASN A 180 -17.19 15.41 9.21
C ASN A 180 -16.79 14.70 10.51
N GLY A 181 -16.27 13.50 10.42
CA GLY A 181 -15.89 12.68 11.58
C GLY A 181 -14.55 13.08 12.19
N HIS A 182 -13.52 13.25 11.35
CA HIS A 182 -12.13 13.46 11.80
C HIS A 182 -11.74 14.93 11.86
N PHE A 183 -11.80 15.64 10.73
CA PHE A 183 -11.29 17.01 10.64
C PHE A 183 -12.21 18.04 11.26
N ARG A 184 -13.53 17.85 11.17
CA ARG A 184 -14.58 18.73 11.68
C ARG A 184 -14.38 20.21 11.29
N PRO A 185 -14.15 20.52 10.00
CA PRO A 185 -13.92 21.87 9.53
C PRO A 185 -15.18 22.70 9.60
N THR A 186 -15.04 24.04 9.51
CA THR A 186 -16.18 24.89 9.20
C THR A 186 -16.75 24.56 7.82
N GLU A 187 -18.02 24.91 7.55
CA GLU A 187 -18.64 24.63 6.23
C GLU A 187 -17.85 25.27 5.08
N ALA A 188 -17.38 26.50 5.24
CA ALA A 188 -16.55 27.16 4.23
C ALA A 188 -15.23 26.45 3.97
N ASP A 189 -14.59 25.96 5.02
CA ASP A 189 -13.33 25.23 4.94
C ASP A 189 -13.54 23.83 4.30
N LYS A 190 -14.66 23.17 4.64
CA LYS A 190 -15.09 21.90 4.06
C LYS A 190 -15.29 22.01 2.55
N ILE A 191 -16.00 23.04 2.09
CA ILE A 191 -16.22 23.31 0.66
C ILE A 191 -14.87 23.45 -0.07
N ASN A 192 -13.96 24.27 0.48
CA ASN A 192 -12.65 24.51 -0.12
C ASN A 192 -11.81 23.24 -0.20
N ARG A 193 -11.76 22.46 0.88
CA ARG A 193 -10.96 21.20 0.91
C ARG A 193 -11.55 20.10 0.04
N ILE A 194 -12.88 19.98 -0.04
CA ILE A 194 -13.53 19.06 -0.97
C ILE A 194 -13.23 19.47 -2.42
N GLY A 195 -13.30 20.75 -2.76
CA GLY A 195 -12.91 21.25 -4.08
C GLY A 195 -11.44 20.94 -4.41
N GLN A 196 -10.54 21.18 -3.46
CA GLN A 196 -9.12 20.85 -3.59
C GLN A 196 -8.88 19.34 -3.78
N LEU A 197 -9.52 18.49 -2.99
CA LEU A 197 -9.43 17.04 -3.08
C LEU A 197 -9.93 16.54 -4.43
N ARG A 198 -11.10 17.01 -4.86
CA ARG A 198 -11.70 16.67 -6.16
C ARG A 198 -10.76 16.99 -7.32
N MET A 199 -10.17 18.20 -7.32
CA MET A 199 -9.24 18.62 -8.37
C MET A 199 -7.90 17.89 -8.29
N GLY A 200 -7.40 17.64 -7.09
CA GLY A 200 -6.05 17.10 -6.87
C GLY A 200 -5.93 15.60 -7.18
N VAL A 201 -6.95 14.82 -6.88
CA VAL A 201 -6.95 13.37 -7.17
C VAL A 201 -6.91 13.10 -8.67
N ILE A 202 -7.70 13.86 -9.44
CA ILE A 202 -7.78 13.74 -10.91
C ILE A 202 -6.83 14.69 -11.64
N LYS A 203 -5.96 15.41 -10.93
CA LYS A 203 -5.02 16.34 -11.54
C LYS A 203 -4.18 15.64 -12.60
N VAL A 204 -4.22 16.17 -13.82
CA VAL A 204 -3.35 15.75 -14.92
C VAL A 204 -1.94 16.21 -14.63
N LEU A 205 -0.97 15.31 -14.77
CA LEU A 205 0.44 15.59 -14.57
C LEU A 205 1.01 16.37 -15.76
N GLU A 206 1.58 17.51 -15.48
CA GLU A 206 2.12 18.45 -16.46
C GLU A 206 3.63 18.28 -16.65
N SER A 207 4.31 17.83 -15.60
CA SER A 207 5.75 17.64 -15.61
C SER A 207 6.15 16.27 -16.18
N SER A 208 7.09 16.26 -17.14
CA SER A 208 7.76 15.04 -17.62
C SER A 208 8.59 14.34 -16.54
N GLU A 209 8.74 14.97 -15.38
CA GLU A 209 9.33 14.35 -14.20
C GLU A 209 8.44 13.24 -13.67
N TYR A 210 7.12 13.46 -13.66
CA TYR A 210 6.15 12.57 -13.04
C TYR A 210 5.26 11.84 -14.04
N SER A 211 5.25 12.25 -15.31
CA SER A 211 4.48 11.63 -16.38
C SER A 211 5.38 10.98 -17.42
N PRO A 212 5.11 9.73 -17.83
CA PRO A 212 5.84 9.12 -18.95
C PRO A 212 5.59 9.84 -20.29
N ASP A 213 4.43 10.47 -20.44
CA ASP A 213 4.04 11.25 -21.61
C ASP A 213 2.99 12.29 -21.19
N PRO A 214 3.37 13.57 -21.01
CA PRO A 214 2.43 14.63 -20.63
C PRO A 214 1.28 14.85 -21.64
N SER A 215 1.45 14.46 -22.92
CA SER A 215 0.39 14.57 -23.92
C SER A 215 -0.76 13.59 -23.69
N ARG A 216 -0.56 12.50 -22.94
CA ARG A 216 -1.54 11.44 -22.67
C ARG A 216 -2.39 11.67 -21.42
N LYS A 217 -2.23 12.80 -20.73
CA LYS A 217 -3.05 13.23 -19.59
C LYS A 217 -3.12 12.23 -18.44
N TYR A 218 -1.99 11.57 -18.13
CA TYR A 218 -1.92 10.73 -16.92
C TYR A 218 -2.17 11.58 -15.68
N THR A 219 -2.93 11.04 -14.74
CA THR A 219 -3.32 11.74 -13.52
C THR A 219 -2.41 11.37 -12.34
N VAL A 220 -2.52 12.13 -11.25
CA VAL A 220 -1.90 11.78 -9.96
C VAL A 220 -2.31 10.36 -9.56
N ALA A 221 -3.60 10.01 -9.67
CA ALA A 221 -4.10 8.68 -9.30
C ALA A 221 -3.47 7.54 -10.11
N ASP A 222 -3.13 7.76 -11.39
CA ASP A 222 -2.48 6.75 -12.23
C ASP A 222 -1.04 6.43 -11.79
N MET A 223 -0.33 7.42 -11.23
CA MET A 223 1.11 7.35 -11.08
C MET A 223 1.60 7.22 -9.62
N ILE A 224 0.90 7.85 -8.68
CA ILE A 224 1.44 8.10 -7.32
C ILE A 224 1.71 6.82 -6.50
N THR A 225 0.91 5.76 -6.67
CA THR A 225 1.12 4.52 -5.93
C THR A 225 2.38 3.80 -6.40
N GLY A 226 2.59 3.69 -7.72
CA GLY A 226 3.81 3.11 -8.26
C GLY A 226 5.05 3.98 -8.01
N PHE A 227 4.89 5.29 -7.97
CA PHE A 227 5.93 6.21 -7.49
C PHE A 227 6.33 5.86 -6.05
N GLY A 228 5.37 5.67 -5.15
CA GLY A 228 5.63 5.28 -3.77
C GLY A 228 6.43 3.97 -3.66
N VAL A 229 6.12 2.98 -4.50
CA VAL A 229 6.87 1.71 -4.56
C VAL A 229 8.32 1.95 -4.95
N ALA A 230 8.59 2.77 -5.95
CA ALA A 230 9.95 3.09 -6.39
C ALA A 230 10.71 3.97 -5.37
N GLU A 231 10.04 4.95 -4.77
CA GLU A 231 10.60 5.79 -3.70
C GLU A 231 10.96 4.99 -2.46
N ALA A 232 10.16 3.99 -2.10
CA ALA A 232 10.49 3.09 -1.00
C ALA A 232 11.83 2.36 -1.24
N VAL A 233 12.06 1.89 -2.47
CA VAL A 233 13.35 1.30 -2.88
C VAL A 233 14.47 2.34 -2.80
N ARG A 234 14.27 3.55 -3.33
CA ARG A 234 15.28 4.61 -3.29
C ARG A 234 15.65 4.95 -1.86
N HIS A 235 14.68 5.22 -0.99
CA HIS A 235 14.92 5.54 0.41
C HIS A 235 15.59 4.40 1.18
N TYR A 236 15.27 3.14 0.85
CA TYR A 236 15.97 1.98 1.41
C TYR A 236 17.47 2.03 1.08
N TYR A 237 17.83 2.23 -0.18
CA TYR A 237 19.24 2.30 -0.56
C TYR A 237 19.94 3.53 0.03
N ASP A 238 19.31 4.69 0.02
CA ASP A 238 19.87 5.93 0.59
C ASP A 238 20.18 5.78 2.08
N ILE A 239 19.29 5.20 2.86
CA ILE A 239 19.46 4.95 4.30
C ILE A 239 20.62 3.99 4.57
N HIS A 240 20.87 3.05 3.66
CA HIS A 240 21.99 2.11 3.77
C HIS A 240 23.26 2.59 3.06
N ASN A 241 23.37 3.90 2.74
CA ASN A 241 24.50 4.51 2.04
C ASN A 241 24.84 3.78 0.71
N SER A 242 23.84 3.38 -0.04
CA SER A 242 23.95 2.69 -1.32
C SER A 242 23.08 3.40 -2.38
N SER A 243 23.05 2.91 -3.60
CA SER A 243 22.33 3.52 -4.70
C SER A 243 21.48 2.50 -5.45
N VAL A 244 20.34 2.95 -5.93
CA VAL A 244 19.45 2.20 -6.84
C VAL A 244 20.05 2.10 -8.25
N VAL A 245 20.96 2.99 -8.61
CA VAL A 245 21.57 3.07 -9.95
C VAL A 245 22.29 1.75 -10.28
N GLY A 246 21.94 1.18 -11.43
CA GLY A 246 22.51 -0.07 -11.93
C GLY A 246 21.96 -1.34 -11.29
N LYS A 247 21.15 -1.26 -10.23
CA LYS A 247 20.47 -2.42 -9.62
C LYS A 247 19.45 -3.00 -10.57
N ARG A 248 19.38 -4.32 -10.66
CA ARG A 248 18.43 -5.05 -11.52
C ARG A 248 17.11 -5.19 -10.80
N ALA A 249 16.01 -4.97 -11.51
CA ALA A 249 14.67 -5.00 -10.95
C ALA A 249 13.76 -5.93 -11.76
N ILE A 250 12.95 -6.73 -11.05
CA ILE A 250 11.83 -7.47 -11.60
C ILE A 250 10.53 -6.85 -11.10
N VAL A 251 9.58 -6.63 -11.99
CA VAL A 251 8.25 -6.11 -11.68
C VAL A 251 7.19 -7.16 -12.02
N GLN A 252 6.39 -7.56 -11.02
CA GLN A 252 5.25 -8.45 -11.21
C GLN A 252 3.95 -7.65 -11.25
N GLY A 253 3.20 -7.77 -12.35
CA GLY A 253 2.01 -6.96 -12.63
C GLY A 253 2.35 -5.68 -13.40
N PHE A 254 1.53 -5.37 -14.43
CA PHE A 254 1.74 -4.19 -15.27
C PHE A 254 0.47 -3.33 -15.39
N GLY A 255 -0.31 -3.29 -14.29
CA GLY A 255 -1.39 -2.31 -14.09
C GLY A 255 -0.83 -0.92 -13.77
N ASN A 256 -1.68 -0.03 -13.22
CA ASN A 256 -1.25 1.33 -12.88
C ASN A 256 -0.05 1.33 -11.92
N VAL A 257 -0.08 0.50 -10.87
CA VAL A 257 1.01 0.46 -9.87
C VAL A 257 2.31 -0.08 -10.48
N GLY A 258 2.28 -1.25 -11.13
CA GLY A 258 3.49 -1.88 -11.65
C GLY A 258 4.12 -1.14 -12.81
N ALA A 259 3.31 -0.61 -13.73
CA ALA A 259 3.81 0.19 -14.85
C ALA A 259 4.47 1.49 -14.35
N ALA A 260 3.85 2.18 -13.38
CA ALA A 260 4.44 3.37 -12.78
C ALA A 260 5.70 3.03 -11.97
N ALA A 261 5.71 1.92 -11.20
CA ALA A 261 6.91 1.47 -10.48
C ALA A 261 8.08 1.19 -11.45
N ALA A 262 7.83 0.47 -12.55
CA ALA A 262 8.84 0.22 -13.58
C ALA A 262 9.38 1.53 -14.20
N PHE A 263 8.48 2.47 -14.50
CA PHE A 263 8.84 3.79 -15.01
C PHE A 263 9.77 4.54 -14.06
N TYR A 264 9.39 4.68 -12.78
CA TYR A 264 10.20 5.44 -11.82
C TYR A 264 11.48 4.72 -11.43
N LEU A 265 11.48 3.39 -11.26
CA LEU A 265 12.72 2.63 -11.02
C LEU A 265 13.70 2.81 -12.18
N SER A 266 13.25 2.69 -13.42
CA SER A 266 14.09 2.93 -14.60
C SER A 266 14.59 4.37 -14.66
N LYS A 267 13.73 5.35 -14.34
CA LYS A 267 14.12 6.77 -14.29
C LYS A 267 15.19 7.06 -13.24
N MET A 268 15.16 6.36 -12.10
CA MET A 268 16.17 6.44 -11.04
C MET A 268 17.48 5.71 -11.40
N GLY A 269 17.56 5.08 -12.56
CA GLY A 269 18.73 4.37 -13.03
C GLY A 269 18.79 2.89 -12.68
N ALA A 270 17.72 2.30 -12.15
CA ALA A 270 17.62 0.85 -12.03
C ALA A 270 17.46 0.21 -13.42
N LYS A 271 17.94 -1.02 -13.57
CA LYS A 271 17.80 -1.83 -14.77
C LYS A 271 16.60 -2.76 -14.60
N VAL A 272 15.46 -2.45 -15.20
CA VAL A 272 14.33 -3.37 -15.22
C VAL A 272 14.69 -4.53 -16.15
N VAL A 273 14.94 -5.72 -15.61
CA VAL A 273 15.38 -6.92 -16.36
C VAL A 273 14.23 -7.86 -16.67
N GLY A 274 13.12 -7.76 -15.95
CA GLY A 274 11.94 -8.60 -16.15
C GLY A 274 10.66 -7.90 -15.76
N ILE A 275 9.62 -8.10 -16.57
CA ILE A 275 8.24 -7.68 -16.28
C ILE A 275 7.35 -8.88 -16.59
N ILE A 276 6.50 -9.26 -15.64
CA ILE A 276 5.54 -10.37 -15.81
C ILE A 276 4.15 -9.94 -15.38
N ASP A 277 3.14 -10.28 -16.18
CA ASP A 277 1.73 -10.17 -15.79
C ASP A 277 0.97 -11.49 -16.05
N ARG A 278 -0.34 -11.49 -15.89
CA ARG A 278 -1.20 -12.68 -16.07
C ARG A 278 -1.23 -13.23 -17.51
N HIS A 279 -0.81 -12.46 -18.49
CA HIS A 279 -0.82 -12.85 -19.91
C HIS A 279 0.53 -13.33 -20.39
N GLY A 280 1.60 -12.89 -19.73
CA GLY A 280 2.98 -13.21 -20.08
C GLY A 280 3.95 -12.17 -19.55
N GLY A 281 5.07 -12.00 -20.24
CA GLY A 281 6.04 -11.01 -19.84
C GLY A 281 7.18 -10.84 -20.81
N VAL A 282 8.13 -9.99 -20.43
CA VAL A 282 9.34 -9.70 -21.18
C VAL A 282 10.56 -9.77 -20.27
N VAL A 283 11.67 -10.23 -20.82
CA VAL A 283 12.95 -10.34 -20.14
C VAL A 283 14.05 -9.77 -21.01
N LYS A 284 15.00 -9.07 -20.38
CA LYS A 284 16.21 -8.54 -21.02
C LYS A 284 17.34 -8.49 -19.98
N GLU A 285 18.33 -9.36 -20.10
CA GLU A 285 19.39 -9.54 -19.09
C GLU A 285 20.18 -8.24 -18.80
N GLU A 286 20.46 -7.44 -19.84
CA GLU A 286 21.13 -6.13 -19.70
C GLU A 286 20.22 -5.04 -19.15
N GLY A 287 18.93 -5.31 -19.03
CA GLY A 287 17.87 -4.38 -18.63
C GLY A 287 17.30 -3.60 -19.82
N PHE A 288 16.00 -3.32 -19.71
CA PHE A 288 15.31 -2.41 -20.63
C PHE A 288 15.82 -0.98 -20.39
N ASN A 289 16.06 -0.22 -21.47
CA ASN A 289 16.35 1.19 -21.33
C ASN A 289 15.08 2.00 -21.01
N PHE A 290 15.27 3.25 -20.61
CA PHE A 290 14.15 4.10 -20.17
C PHE A 290 13.07 4.30 -21.26
N GLU A 291 13.47 4.44 -22.54
CA GLU A 291 12.51 4.60 -23.65
C GLU A 291 11.73 3.32 -23.95
N GLU A 292 12.35 2.13 -23.78
CA GLU A 292 11.63 0.86 -23.86
C GLU A 292 10.55 0.76 -22.78
N ILE A 293 10.87 1.12 -21.52
CA ILE A 293 9.92 1.14 -20.42
C ILE A 293 8.77 2.13 -20.69
N LYS A 294 9.06 3.34 -21.17
CA LYS A 294 8.05 4.30 -21.60
C LYS A 294 7.15 3.75 -22.72
N THR A 295 7.73 3.00 -23.63
CA THR A 295 7.00 2.34 -24.72
C THR A 295 6.04 1.30 -24.18
N PHE A 296 6.48 0.42 -23.25
CA PHE A 296 5.59 -0.55 -22.58
C PHE A 296 4.48 0.16 -21.84
N PHE A 297 4.81 1.21 -21.07
CA PHE A 297 3.81 2.02 -20.37
C PHE A 297 2.77 2.59 -21.32
N SER A 298 3.20 3.13 -22.45
CA SER A 298 2.30 3.76 -23.44
C SER A 298 1.44 2.76 -24.21
N LYS A 299 1.95 1.53 -24.45
CA LYS A 299 1.24 0.47 -25.17
C LYS A 299 0.30 -0.35 -24.29
N LYS A 300 0.43 -0.27 -22.94
CA LYS A 300 -0.41 -1.09 -22.02
C LYS A 300 -1.90 -0.90 -22.30
N LYS A 301 -2.69 -1.96 -22.13
CA LYS A 301 -4.14 -1.94 -22.25
C LYS A 301 -4.77 -2.34 -20.91
N GLY A 302 -5.41 -1.40 -20.25
CA GLY A 302 -5.91 -1.61 -18.89
C GLY A 302 -4.77 -2.05 -17.96
N ASN A 303 -4.87 -3.24 -17.38
CA ASN A 303 -3.86 -3.83 -16.51
C ASN A 303 -2.89 -4.80 -17.21
N ALA A 304 -2.90 -4.85 -18.54
CA ALA A 304 -2.10 -5.80 -19.32
C ALA A 304 -0.87 -5.15 -19.97
N LEU A 305 0.28 -5.81 -19.82
CA LEU A 305 1.49 -5.54 -20.61
C LEU A 305 1.23 -5.87 -22.09
N ILE A 306 1.67 -5.01 -22.97
CA ILE A 306 1.66 -5.24 -24.41
C ILE A 306 3.08 -5.00 -24.95
N ALA A 307 3.68 -6.05 -25.49
CA ALA A 307 5.01 -6.02 -26.09
C ALA A 307 5.07 -6.94 -27.31
N ASP A 308 5.92 -6.57 -28.29
CA ASP A 308 6.00 -7.32 -29.55
C ASP A 308 6.64 -8.71 -29.36
N ASN A 309 7.53 -8.87 -28.37
CA ASN A 309 8.25 -10.13 -28.03
C ASN A 309 7.81 -10.69 -26.69
N MET A 310 6.51 -10.65 -26.43
CA MET A 310 5.97 -11.14 -25.17
C MET A 310 6.07 -12.66 -25.08
N ILE A 311 6.70 -13.14 -24.01
CA ILE A 311 6.79 -14.57 -23.68
C ILE A 311 5.48 -14.96 -22.99
N PRO A 312 4.79 -16.05 -23.39
CA PRO A 312 3.56 -16.50 -22.75
C PRO A 312 3.76 -16.77 -21.24
N PHE A 313 2.70 -16.54 -20.44
CA PHE A 313 2.77 -16.71 -18.98
C PHE A 313 3.24 -18.11 -18.56
N SER A 314 2.76 -19.16 -19.25
CA SER A 314 3.14 -20.56 -18.95
C SER A 314 4.64 -20.85 -19.11
N GLU A 315 5.35 -20.04 -19.87
CA GLU A 315 6.78 -20.15 -20.09
C GLU A 315 7.53 -19.20 -19.15
N ILE A 316 7.30 -17.90 -19.23
CA ILE A 316 8.05 -16.93 -18.44
C ILE A 316 7.91 -17.15 -16.93
N ASN A 317 6.75 -17.61 -16.45
CA ASN A 317 6.55 -17.88 -15.03
C ASN A 317 7.39 -19.07 -14.51
N LYS A 318 8.01 -19.85 -15.39
CA LYS A 318 8.96 -20.88 -14.98
C LYS A 318 10.34 -20.30 -14.72
N ASP A 319 10.77 -19.32 -15.49
CA ASP A 319 12.18 -18.94 -15.56
C ASP A 319 12.50 -17.56 -14.96
N ILE A 320 11.52 -16.65 -14.91
CA ILE A 320 11.75 -15.26 -14.44
C ILE A 320 12.28 -15.19 -13.00
N TRP A 321 11.95 -16.18 -12.18
CA TRP A 321 12.33 -16.24 -10.77
C TRP A 321 13.81 -16.63 -10.56
N ASP A 322 14.50 -17.10 -11.60
CA ASP A 322 15.95 -17.40 -11.60
C ASP A 322 16.79 -16.28 -12.20
N ILE A 323 16.15 -15.22 -12.71
CA ILE A 323 16.87 -14.07 -13.24
C ILE A 323 17.48 -13.27 -12.10
N PRO A 324 18.80 -13.03 -12.14
CA PRO A 324 19.45 -12.25 -11.10
C PRO A 324 18.87 -10.85 -11.01
N ALA A 325 18.33 -10.51 -9.82
CA ALA A 325 17.76 -9.18 -9.55
C ALA A 325 17.95 -8.81 -8.08
N GLU A 326 18.37 -7.58 -7.84
CA GLU A 326 18.52 -7.00 -6.50
C GLU A 326 17.20 -6.43 -5.96
N ILE A 327 16.26 -6.08 -6.85
CA ILE A 327 14.98 -5.44 -6.52
C ILE A 327 13.83 -6.29 -7.05
N PHE A 328 12.84 -6.56 -6.21
CA PHE A 328 11.58 -7.15 -6.64
C PHE A 328 10.40 -6.26 -6.24
N ALA A 329 9.56 -5.90 -7.21
CA ALA A 329 8.34 -5.11 -7.01
C ALA A 329 7.10 -5.94 -7.34
N PRO A 330 6.50 -6.63 -6.36
CA PRO A 330 5.22 -7.33 -6.54
C PRO A 330 4.07 -6.31 -6.59
N CYS A 331 3.54 -6.05 -7.79
CA CYS A 331 2.50 -5.04 -8.05
C CYS A 331 1.24 -5.62 -8.70
N ALA A 332 1.07 -6.96 -8.73
CA ALA A 332 -0.07 -7.59 -9.39
C ALA A 332 -1.31 -7.64 -8.47
N ALA A 333 -1.63 -8.79 -7.93
CA ALA A 333 -2.77 -8.98 -7.04
C ALA A 333 -2.31 -9.60 -5.71
N SER A 334 -3.23 -9.66 -4.74
CA SER A 334 -2.98 -10.28 -3.44
C SER A 334 -2.73 -11.78 -3.57
N ARG A 335 -1.87 -12.33 -2.69
CA ARG A 335 -1.67 -13.77 -2.47
C ARG A 335 -1.15 -14.55 -3.70
N LEU A 336 -0.30 -13.93 -4.51
CA LEU A 336 0.26 -14.55 -5.72
C LEU A 336 1.67 -15.13 -5.55
N ILE A 337 2.47 -14.58 -4.62
CA ILE A 337 3.89 -14.97 -4.50
C ILE A 337 4.00 -16.22 -3.64
N THR A 338 4.42 -17.32 -4.24
CA THR A 338 4.67 -18.58 -3.54
C THR A 338 6.02 -18.59 -2.84
N LYS A 339 6.17 -19.51 -1.88
CA LYS A 339 7.45 -19.71 -1.19
C LYS A 339 8.55 -20.17 -2.16
N GLU A 340 8.21 -20.99 -3.16
CA GLU A 340 9.15 -21.45 -4.18
C GLU A 340 9.70 -20.25 -4.98
N GLN A 341 8.83 -19.42 -5.54
CA GLN A 341 9.22 -18.26 -6.34
C GLN A 341 10.13 -17.31 -5.56
N ILE A 342 9.77 -16.99 -4.32
CA ILE A 342 10.59 -16.08 -3.51
C ILE A 342 11.93 -16.68 -3.09
N THR A 343 11.98 -18.00 -2.87
CA THR A 343 13.25 -18.69 -2.55
C THR A 343 14.21 -18.59 -3.73
N ARG A 344 13.74 -18.86 -4.95
CA ARG A 344 14.54 -18.74 -6.19
C ARG A 344 15.09 -17.32 -6.37
N LEU A 345 14.24 -16.29 -6.21
CA LEU A 345 14.71 -14.89 -6.26
C LEU A 345 15.77 -14.58 -5.19
N ILE A 346 15.62 -15.08 -3.97
CA ILE A 346 16.61 -14.89 -2.91
C ILE A 346 17.96 -15.53 -3.30
N ASP A 347 17.91 -16.70 -3.88
CA ASP A 347 19.12 -17.44 -4.31
C ASP A 347 19.86 -16.74 -5.45
N THR A 348 19.18 -15.88 -6.24
CA THR A 348 19.81 -15.05 -7.29
C THR A 348 20.44 -13.74 -6.78
N GLY A 349 20.31 -13.43 -5.50
CA GLY A 349 20.94 -12.25 -4.90
C GLY A 349 19.97 -11.09 -4.64
N LEU A 350 18.69 -11.37 -4.42
CA LEU A 350 17.68 -10.37 -4.07
C LEU A 350 18.07 -9.61 -2.79
N GLU A 351 18.04 -8.28 -2.84
CA GLU A 351 18.38 -7.40 -1.71
C GLU A 351 17.12 -6.82 -1.05
N VAL A 352 16.17 -6.33 -1.87
CA VAL A 352 14.99 -5.62 -1.37
C VAL A 352 13.71 -5.96 -2.16
N ILE A 353 12.62 -6.10 -1.42
CA ILE A 353 11.26 -6.21 -1.96
C ILE A 353 10.48 -4.97 -1.54
N SER A 354 9.84 -4.31 -2.51
CA SER A 354 8.92 -3.20 -2.26
C SER A 354 7.50 -3.58 -2.70
N CYS A 355 6.62 -3.84 -1.74
CA CYS A 355 5.30 -4.41 -1.99
C CYS A 355 4.33 -3.36 -2.56
N GLY A 356 4.04 -3.46 -3.86
CA GLY A 356 3.04 -2.63 -4.52
C GLY A 356 1.61 -3.20 -4.43
N ALA A 357 1.47 -4.53 -4.42
CA ALA A 357 0.20 -5.20 -4.15
C ALA A 357 -0.08 -5.32 -2.66
N ASN A 358 -1.34 -5.26 -2.25
CA ASN A 358 -1.72 -5.56 -0.88
C ASN A 358 -1.58 -7.05 -0.61
N VAL A 359 -0.98 -7.42 0.52
CA VAL A 359 -0.79 -8.82 0.95
C VAL A 359 -0.30 -9.71 -0.20
N PRO A 360 0.89 -9.45 -0.79
CA PRO A 360 1.30 -10.09 -2.05
C PRO A 360 1.64 -11.58 -1.91
N PHE A 361 2.03 -12.06 -0.72
CA PHE A 361 2.41 -13.44 -0.48
C PHE A 361 1.21 -14.38 -0.41
N ALA A 362 1.38 -15.62 -0.87
CA ALA A 362 0.34 -16.66 -0.90
C ALA A 362 0.09 -17.29 0.49
N ASP A 363 0.16 -16.47 1.52
CA ASP A 363 -0.18 -16.82 2.89
C ASP A 363 -1.70 -16.82 3.10
N THR A 364 -2.20 -17.64 4.03
CA THR A 364 -3.61 -17.68 4.44
C THR A 364 -3.94 -16.61 5.48
N GLU A 365 -2.95 -16.18 6.22
CA GLU A 365 -3.04 -15.14 7.23
C GLU A 365 -3.38 -13.79 6.61
N ILE A 366 -4.02 -12.92 7.40
CA ILE A 366 -4.44 -11.60 6.92
C ILE A 366 -3.24 -10.70 6.63
N PHE A 367 -2.20 -10.74 7.48
CA PHE A 367 -1.08 -9.81 7.42
C PHE A 367 0.29 -10.48 7.29
N PHE A 368 0.72 -11.19 8.32
CA PHE A 368 2.10 -11.64 8.48
C PHE A 368 2.16 -13.16 8.56
N GLY A 369 2.03 -13.82 7.39
CA GLY A 369 2.03 -15.26 7.29
C GLY A 369 3.43 -15.89 7.16
N PRO A 370 3.51 -17.22 7.07
CA PRO A 370 4.77 -17.99 7.04
C PRO A 370 5.69 -17.63 5.88
N ILE A 371 5.15 -17.35 4.68
CA ILE A 371 5.95 -16.98 3.50
C ILE A 371 6.53 -15.58 3.69
N MET A 372 5.71 -14.65 4.18
CA MET A 372 6.18 -13.31 4.50
C MET A 372 7.24 -13.33 5.60
N GLU A 373 7.03 -14.09 6.68
CA GLU A 373 8.03 -14.25 7.76
C GLU A 373 9.33 -14.86 7.25
N TYR A 374 9.25 -15.92 6.44
CA TYR A 374 10.41 -16.55 5.79
C TYR A 374 11.21 -15.54 4.96
N THR A 375 10.52 -14.70 4.20
CA THR A 375 11.13 -13.70 3.32
C THR A 375 11.79 -12.58 4.13
N ASP A 376 11.09 -12.01 5.10
CA ASP A 376 11.54 -10.89 5.94
C ASP A 376 12.78 -11.22 6.79
N GLN A 377 12.95 -12.51 7.14
CA GLN A 377 14.16 -13.02 7.82
C GLN A 377 15.38 -13.13 6.92
N ARG A 378 15.24 -13.03 5.60
CA ARG A 378 16.30 -13.30 4.62
C ARG A 378 16.71 -12.10 3.80
N VAL A 379 15.75 -11.28 3.37
CA VAL A 379 15.95 -10.07 2.58
C VAL A 379 15.23 -8.89 3.20
N SER A 380 15.56 -7.69 2.74
CA SER A 380 14.83 -6.48 3.16
C SER A 380 13.45 -6.48 2.54
N LEU A 381 12.42 -6.54 3.38
CA LEU A 381 11.03 -6.55 2.93
C LEU A 381 10.32 -5.28 3.42
N LEU A 382 9.98 -4.40 2.48
CA LEU A 382 9.17 -3.21 2.73
C LEU A 382 7.71 -3.57 2.53
N PRO A 383 6.88 -3.56 3.60
CA PRO A 383 5.50 -4.02 3.50
C PRO A 383 4.64 -3.07 2.67
N ASP A 384 3.53 -3.58 2.20
CA ASP A 384 2.58 -2.90 1.33
C ASP A 384 2.07 -1.58 1.91
N PHE A 385 1.68 -1.55 3.18
CA PHE A 385 1.16 -0.34 3.83
C PHE A 385 2.18 0.80 3.96
N VAL A 386 3.48 0.52 3.77
CA VAL A 386 4.55 1.52 3.63
C VAL A 386 4.76 1.89 2.17
N SER A 387 4.95 0.90 1.30
CA SER A 387 5.37 1.14 -0.09
C SER A 387 4.23 1.61 -1.00
N ASN A 388 3.01 1.08 -0.82
CA ASN A 388 1.87 1.38 -1.69
C ASN A 388 0.89 2.40 -1.09
N CYS A 389 1.31 3.17 -0.10
CA CYS A 389 0.43 4.15 0.56
C CYS A 389 0.19 5.43 -0.26
N GLY A 390 0.75 5.56 -1.46
CA GLY A 390 0.74 6.78 -2.25
C GLY A 390 -0.65 7.40 -2.42
N MET A 391 -1.63 6.64 -2.89
CA MET A 391 -2.99 7.18 -3.08
C MET A 391 -3.66 7.57 -1.76
N ALA A 392 -3.48 6.77 -0.70
CA ALA A 392 -3.99 7.12 0.63
C ALA A 392 -3.34 8.40 1.16
N ARG A 393 -2.04 8.61 0.89
CA ARG A 393 -1.36 9.87 1.24
C ARG A 393 -1.89 11.07 0.45
N VAL A 394 -2.14 10.92 -0.83
CA VAL A 394 -2.73 11.97 -1.67
C VAL A 394 -4.08 12.43 -1.12
N PHE A 395 -4.95 11.50 -0.74
CA PHE A 395 -6.20 11.86 -0.06
C PHE A 395 -5.94 12.64 1.23
N ALA A 396 -5.04 12.16 2.09
CA ALA A 396 -4.69 12.86 3.33
C ALA A 396 -4.13 14.26 3.05
N TYR A 397 -3.19 14.39 2.12
CA TYR A 397 -2.56 15.64 1.72
C TYR A 397 -3.60 16.72 1.34
N PHE A 398 -4.56 16.37 0.50
CA PHE A 398 -5.59 17.30 0.08
C PHE A 398 -6.67 17.57 1.13
N MET A 399 -6.79 16.72 2.14
CA MET A 399 -7.73 16.93 3.26
C MET A 399 -7.13 17.75 4.42
N GLU A 400 -5.81 17.81 4.60
CA GLU A 400 -5.16 18.41 5.76
C GLU A 400 -5.22 19.94 5.82
N GLY A 401 -5.55 20.63 4.74
CA GLY A 401 -5.67 22.10 4.71
C GLY A 401 -5.43 22.67 3.32
N ARG A 402 -5.02 23.93 3.24
CA ARG A 402 -4.59 24.52 1.98
C ARG A 402 -3.19 24.02 1.63
N VAL A 403 -3.08 23.24 0.55
CA VAL A 403 -1.83 22.67 0.07
C VAL A 403 -1.56 23.05 -1.39
N SER A 404 -0.32 22.92 -1.82
CA SER A 404 0.04 23.17 -3.22
C SER A 404 -0.54 22.11 -4.15
N MET A 405 -1.01 22.55 -5.31
CA MET A 405 -1.50 21.68 -6.39
C MET A 405 -0.40 21.32 -7.41
N GLU A 406 0.84 21.75 -7.17
CA GLU A 406 1.97 21.46 -8.04
C GLU A 406 2.35 19.97 -8.00
N ASP A 407 2.65 19.38 -9.16
CA ASP A 407 3.06 17.98 -9.26
C ASP A 407 4.18 17.65 -8.26
N GLN A 408 5.22 18.48 -8.23
CA GLN A 408 6.37 18.32 -7.34
C GLN A 408 5.97 18.30 -5.86
N ALA A 409 5.05 19.16 -5.44
CA ALA A 409 4.63 19.22 -4.04
C ALA A 409 3.87 17.96 -3.61
N ILE A 410 2.98 17.46 -4.47
CA ILE A 410 2.19 16.24 -4.23
C ILE A 410 3.11 15.01 -4.11
N PHE A 411 4.03 14.86 -5.07
CA PHE A 411 4.94 13.72 -5.13
C PHE A 411 5.99 13.78 -4.02
N ASN A 412 6.54 14.96 -3.71
CA ASN A 412 7.50 15.13 -2.62
C ASN A 412 6.87 14.82 -1.25
N ASP A 413 5.62 15.21 -1.02
CA ASP A 413 4.91 14.88 0.22
C ASP A 413 4.77 13.37 0.40
N THR A 414 4.37 12.66 -0.65
CA THR A 414 4.29 11.19 -0.64
C THR A 414 5.66 10.54 -0.39
N SER A 415 6.69 11.00 -1.09
CA SER A 415 8.06 10.52 -0.89
C SER A 415 8.53 10.73 0.56
N GLU A 416 8.30 11.91 1.13
CA GLU A 416 8.72 12.25 2.48
C GLU A 416 8.01 11.42 3.56
N VAL A 417 6.73 11.11 3.37
CA VAL A 417 5.98 10.21 4.28
C VAL A 417 6.58 8.81 4.26
N ILE A 418 6.87 8.26 3.08
CA ILE A 418 7.52 6.95 2.92
C ILE A 418 8.92 6.97 3.54
N ARG A 419 9.70 8.02 3.27
CA ARG A 419 11.05 8.19 3.85
C ARG A 419 11.01 8.18 5.38
N LYS A 420 10.09 8.92 5.99
CA LYS A 420 9.91 8.96 7.45
C LYS A 420 9.54 7.59 8.01
N ALA A 421 8.66 6.84 7.33
CA ALA A 421 8.28 5.50 7.74
C ALA A 421 9.50 4.56 7.73
N ILE A 422 10.27 4.52 6.64
CA ILE A 422 11.48 3.67 6.52
C ILE A 422 12.56 4.08 7.52
N LEU A 423 12.78 5.39 7.72
CA LEU A 423 13.71 5.89 8.75
C LEU A 423 13.27 5.46 10.16
N ASN A 424 11.97 5.45 10.44
CA ASN A 424 11.48 5.03 11.74
C ASN A 424 11.66 3.52 11.96
N ILE A 425 11.47 2.72 10.90
CA ILE A 425 11.80 1.29 10.91
C ILE A 425 13.30 1.10 11.17
N PHE A 426 14.15 1.80 10.44
CA PHE A 426 15.61 1.70 10.57
C PHE A 426 16.13 2.11 11.95
N LYS A 427 15.55 3.15 12.56
CA LYS A 427 15.90 3.56 13.94
C LYS A 427 15.60 2.48 14.98
N GLN A 428 14.56 1.68 14.78
CA GLN A 428 14.20 0.59 15.69
C GLN A 428 14.94 -0.71 15.35
N ASN A 429 15.22 -0.90 14.07
CA ASN A 429 15.92 -2.09 13.55
C ASN A 429 16.90 -1.68 12.44
N PRO A 430 18.17 -1.43 12.75
CA PRO A 430 19.19 -1.08 11.77
C PRO A 430 19.65 -2.25 10.90
N SER A 431 19.14 -3.46 11.13
CA SER A 431 19.38 -4.63 10.28
C SER A 431 18.69 -4.47 8.93
N LYS A 432 19.21 -5.17 7.91
CA LYS A 432 18.53 -5.32 6.60
C LYS A 432 17.44 -6.40 6.61
N LYS A 433 17.21 -7.08 7.72
CA LYS A 433 16.24 -8.18 7.87
C LYS A 433 15.20 -7.82 8.93
N ASN A 434 14.04 -8.48 8.86
CA ASN A 434 12.91 -8.23 9.76
C ASN A 434 12.37 -6.79 9.71
N LEU A 435 12.45 -6.14 8.54
CA LEU A 435 11.95 -4.77 8.38
C LEU A 435 10.42 -4.72 8.41
N SER A 436 9.75 -5.69 7.74
CA SER A 436 8.30 -5.78 7.79
C SER A 436 7.80 -6.09 9.20
N ARG A 437 8.42 -7.02 9.91
CA ARG A 437 8.10 -7.28 11.32
C ARG A 437 8.16 -6.00 12.14
N THR A 438 9.25 -5.23 11.99
CA THR A 438 9.43 -3.97 12.72
C THR A 438 8.37 -2.94 12.32
N ALA A 439 8.04 -2.84 11.03
CA ALA A 439 6.98 -1.97 10.53
C ALA A 439 5.62 -2.32 11.15
N PHE A 440 5.27 -3.62 11.21
CA PHE A 440 4.04 -4.10 11.86
C PHE A 440 4.04 -3.78 13.35
N GLU A 441 5.15 -3.97 14.07
CA GLU A 441 5.24 -3.60 15.48
C GLU A 441 4.99 -2.12 15.72
N ILE A 442 5.56 -1.24 14.85
CA ILE A 442 5.33 0.20 14.91
C ILE A 442 3.87 0.56 14.67
N ALA A 443 3.25 -0.05 13.66
CA ALA A 443 1.85 0.18 13.31
C ALA A 443 0.91 -0.34 14.41
N LEU A 444 1.08 -1.59 14.84
CA LEU A 444 0.22 -2.24 15.82
C LEU A 444 0.24 -1.55 17.19
N LYS A 445 1.37 -0.99 17.62
CA LYS A 445 1.43 -0.16 18.84
C LYS A 445 0.56 1.09 18.80
N GLN A 446 0.12 1.52 17.63
CA GLN A 446 -0.81 2.63 17.47
C GLN A 446 -2.29 2.16 17.41
N LEU A 447 -2.53 0.87 17.20
CA LEU A 447 -3.85 0.32 16.88
C LEU A 447 -4.44 -0.57 18.00
N VAL A 448 -3.58 -1.06 18.93
CA VAL A 448 -3.99 -2.03 19.97
C VAL A 448 -3.75 -1.49 21.38
#